data_f25c978c040c486f12b96dc448a99125
#
_entry.id   f25c978c040c486f12b96dc448a99125
#
_cell.length_a   1.000
_cell.length_b   1.000
_cell.length_c   1.000
_cell.angle_alpha   90.00
_cell.angle_beta   90.00
_cell.angle_gamma   90.00
#
_symmetry.space_group_name_H-M   'P 1'
#
loop_
_entity.id
_entity.type
_entity.pdbx_description
1 polymer ?
#
loop_
_entity_poly.entity_id
_entity_poly.type
_entity_poly.pdbx_seq_one_letter_code
_entity_poly.pdbx_strand_id
1 'polypeptide(L)'
;RADPDTISWAERQLGVPVIDHWWQTETGWAICANPMGVEHLPVKPGSPSVAMPGFEIDILGDNSEVLPAGELGSIAIKLPLPPSCLPTIWGADQVFIDKYLTTFPGYYESGDAGYCDVDGYLYIMARTDDVINVAGHRLSTGQLEEVLADHPDIAECAVIGVADQLKGQLPVGLICLYPSSQRAGQDIIAEAIELVRDRIGRVAA
;
A
#
# COMPACT_ATOMS: atom_id res chain seq x y z
N ARG A 1 1.40 -1.11 -7.48
CA ARG A 1 2.22 0.11 -7.56
C ARG A 1 3.35 -0.12 -8.54
N ALA A 2 3.61 0.83 -9.46
CA ALA A 2 4.78 0.76 -10.34
C ALA A 2 6.05 1.06 -9.52
N ASP A 3 7.11 0.30 -9.77
CA ASP A 3 8.40 0.53 -9.11
C ASP A 3 9.09 1.81 -9.64
N PRO A 4 9.95 2.45 -8.83
CA PRO A 4 10.61 3.70 -9.20
C PRO A 4 11.48 3.59 -10.45
N ASP A 5 12.09 2.46 -10.72
CA ASP A 5 12.96 2.24 -11.88
C ASP A 5 12.15 2.17 -13.17
N THR A 6 11.00 1.48 -13.14
CA THR A 6 10.04 1.44 -14.25
C THR A 6 9.50 2.85 -14.55
N ILE A 7 9.14 3.63 -13.53
CA ILE A 7 8.68 5.02 -13.69
C ILE A 7 9.78 5.84 -14.35
N SER A 8 10.99 5.83 -13.81
CA SER A 8 12.13 6.58 -14.34
C SER A 8 12.50 6.16 -15.77
N TRP A 9 12.38 4.87 -16.10
CA TRP A 9 12.57 4.38 -17.45
C TRP A 9 11.52 4.94 -18.40
N ALA A 10 10.24 4.88 -18.01
CA ALA A 10 9.13 5.35 -18.83
C ALA A 10 9.22 6.87 -19.08
N GLU A 11 9.55 7.66 -18.06
CA GLU A 11 9.76 9.12 -18.21
C GLU A 11 10.88 9.43 -19.21
N ARG A 12 12.01 8.71 -19.13
CA ARG A 12 13.12 8.88 -20.09
C ARG A 12 12.70 8.52 -21.53
N GLN A 13 11.86 7.48 -21.71
CA GLN A 13 11.43 7.06 -23.06
C GLN A 13 10.36 8.00 -23.64
N LEU A 14 9.46 8.51 -22.82
CA LEU A 14 8.33 9.33 -23.25
C LEU A 14 8.66 10.83 -23.29
N GLY A 15 9.66 11.27 -22.53
CA GLY A 15 10.03 12.69 -22.41
C GLY A 15 8.98 13.54 -21.66
N VAL A 16 8.12 12.88 -20.88
CA VAL A 16 7.07 13.52 -20.06
C VAL A 16 7.00 12.84 -18.70
N PRO A 17 6.51 13.53 -17.65
CA PRO A 17 6.31 12.93 -16.34
C PRO A 17 5.35 11.74 -16.40
N VAL A 18 5.65 10.68 -15.67
CA VAL A 18 4.72 9.59 -15.41
C VAL A 18 3.98 9.90 -14.12
N ILE A 19 2.67 10.08 -14.21
CA ILE A 19 1.80 10.49 -13.11
C ILE A 19 1.03 9.26 -12.66
N ASP A 20 1.24 8.86 -11.42
CA ASP A 20 0.46 7.82 -10.78
C ASP A 20 -0.87 8.39 -10.28
N HIS A 21 -1.88 7.54 -10.12
CA HIS A 21 -3.14 7.87 -9.48
C HIS A 21 -3.73 6.64 -8.78
N TRP A 22 -4.46 6.91 -7.71
CA TRP A 22 -5.18 5.88 -6.97
C TRP A 22 -6.68 6.07 -7.09
N TRP A 23 -7.36 4.97 -7.43
CA TRP A 23 -8.80 4.92 -7.54
C TRP A 23 -9.31 3.52 -7.21
N GLN A 24 -10.61 3.39 -7.04
CA GLN A 24 -11.30 2.12 -6.87
C GLN A 24 -12.49 2.07 -7.82
N THR A 25 -12.95 0.87 -8.17
CA THR A 25 -14.18 0.69 -8.95
C THR A 25 -15.36 1.40 -8.31
N GLU A 26 -15.41 1.37 -6.98
CA GLU A 26 -16.42 2.00 -6.13
C GLU A 26 -16.41 3.54 -6.20
N THR A 27 -15.31 4.15 -6.55
CA THR A 27 -15.19 5.62 -6.60
C THR A 27 -15.41 6.21 -7.98
N GLY A 28 -15.30 5.38 -9.04
CA GLY A 28 -15.55 5.78 -10.42
C GLY A 28 -14.56 6.79 -11.01
N TRP A 29 -13.66 7.32 -10.18
CA TRP A 29 -12.63 8.31 -10.51
C TRP A 29 -11.47 8.25 -9.53
N ALA A 30 -10.37 8.93 -9.87
CA ALA A 30 -9.21 9.04 -9.01
C ALA A 30 -9.54 9.70 -7.68
N ILE A 31 -9.21 9.00 -6.59
CA ILE A 31 -9.29 9.51 -5.21
C ILE A 31 -8.08 10.42 -4.94
N CYS A 32 -6.89 9.95 -5.38
CA CYS A 32 -5.65 10.72 -5.37
C CYS A 32 -5.04 10.76 -6.76
N ALA A 33 -4.50 11.90 -7.13
CA ALA A 33 -3.72 12.12 -8.34
C ALA A 33 -2.94 13.43 -8.23
N ASN A 34 -2.02 13.68 -9.19
CA ASN A 34 -1.48 15.01 -9.40
C ASN A 34 -2.52 15.85 -10.17
N PRO A 35 -3.06 16.94 -9.62
CA PRO A 35 -4.17 17.69 -10.21
C PRO A 35 -3.69 18.61 -11.36
N MET A 36 -3.04 18.05 -12.37
CA MET A 36 -2.35 18.75 -13.48
C MET A 36 -3.17 19.86 -14.15
N GLY A 37 -4.50 19.75 -14.14
CA GLY A 37 -5.40 20.77 -14.72
C GLY A 37 -5.62 21.98 -13.82
N VAL A 38 -5.23 21.91 -12.56
CA VAL A 38 -5.36 22.98 -11.55
C VAL A 38 -3.98 23.47 -11.14
N GLU A 39 -3.13 22.57 -10.69
CA GLU A 39 -1.77 22.83 -10.24
C GLU A 39 -0.89 21.62 -10.54
N HIS A 40 0.29 21.84 -11.07
CA HIS A 40 1.28 20.80 -11.27
C HIS A 40 2.14 20.65 -10.00
N LEU A 41 1.84 19.65 -9.22
CA LEU A 41 2.62 19.33 -8.03
C LEU A 41 3.87 18.50 -8.40
N PRO A 42 4.95 18.59 -7.60
CA PRO A 42 6.12 17.72 -7.78
C PRO A 42 5.71 16.23 -7.74
N VAL A 43 6.22 15.45 -8.69
CA VAL A 43 6.00 13.99 -8.69
C VAL A 43 6.92 13.36 -7.66
N LYS A 44 6.33 12.61 -6.71
CA LYS A 44 7.09 11.80 -5.73
C LYS A 44 6.93 10.32 -6.12
N PRO A 45 8.03 9.61 -6.43
CA PRO A 45 7.97 8.20 -6.81
C PRO A 45 7.22 7.35 -5.79
N GLY A 46 6.31 6.49 -6.27
CA GLY A 46 5.51 5.60 -5.44
C GLY A 46 4.32 6.26 -4.73
N SER A 47 4.06 7.55 -4.97
CA SER A 47 2.88 8.25 -4.46
C SER A 47 1.94 8.62 -5.60
N PRO A 48 0.61 8.36 -5.48
CA PRO A 48 -0.40 8.91 -6.37
C PRO A 48 -0.69 10.40 -6.10
N SER A 49 0.19 11.09 -5.39
CA SER A 49 0.10 12.50 -5.03
C SER A 49 -0.93 12.79 -3.92
N VAL A 50 -1.85 13.72 -4.12
CA VAL A 50 -2.76 14.24 -3.10
C VAL A 50 -4.21 13.93 -3.41
N ALA A 51 -5.09 14.10 -2.42
CA ALA A 51 -6.52 13.94 -2.63
C ALA A 51 -7.05 14.87 -3.72
N MET A 52 -7.84 14.31 -4.64
CA MET A 52 -8.51 15.08 -5.68
C MET A 52 -9.69 15.89 -5.09
N PRO A 53 -10.06 17.02 -5.73
CA PRO A 53 -11.17 17.82 -5.26
C PRO A 53 -12.45 16.99 -5.04
N GLY A 54 -13.03 17.12 -3.87
CA GLY A 54 -14.21 16.37 -3.41
C GLY A 54 -13.89 15.17 -2.51
N PHE A 55 -12.62 14.72 -2.45
CA PHE A 55 -12.18 13.69 -1.51
C PHE A 55 -11.42 14.32 -0.34
N GLU A 56 -11.69 13.83 0.85
CA GLU A 56 -10.94 14.14 2.08
C GLU A 56 -10.48 12.81 2.68
N ILE A 57 -9.16 12.65 2.85
CA ILE A 57 -8.54 11.37 3.23
C ILE A 57 -7.85 11.54 4.57
N ASP A 58 -8.11 10.59 5.46
CA ASP A 58 -7.37 10.44 6.72
C ASP A 58 -6.76 9.04 6.79
N ILE A 59 -5.65 8.94 7.51
CA ILE A 59 -5.03 7.66 7.88
C ILE A 59 -5.47 7.36 9.30
N LEU A 60 -6.17 6.25 9.48
CA LEU A 60 -6.78 5.88 10.76
C LEU A 60 -6.07 4.70 11.42
N GLY A 61 -5.90 4.81 12.73
CA GLY A 61 -5.48 3.73 13.60
C GLY A 61 -6.63 2.79 13.97
N ASP A 62 -6.31 1.77 14.77
CA ASP A 62 -7.26 0.72 15.15
C ASP A 62 -8.44 1.23 15.99
N ASN A 63 -8.28 2.34 16.70
CA ASN A 63 -9.35 2.98 17.49
C ASN A 63 -10.01 4.14 16.76
N SER A 64 -9.90 4.21 15.44
CA SER A 64 -10.42 5.29 14.57
C SER A 64 -9.78 6.67 14.84
N GLU A 65 -8.63 6.73 15.49
CA GLU A 65 -7.85 7.95 15.65
C GLU A 65 -7.13 8.31 14.34
N VAL A 66 -7.02 9.61 14.05
CA VAL A 66 -6.22 10.07 12.91
C VAL A 66 -4.74 10.00 13.28
N LEU A 67 -3.98 9.28 12.48
CA LEU A 67 -2.55 9.08 12.69
C LEU A 67 -1.72 10.26 12.16
N PRO A 68 -0.58 10.57 12.78
CA PRO A 68 0.33 11.58 12.29
C PRO A 68 1.01 11.17 10.98
N ALA A 69 1.60 12.15 10.29
CA ALA A 69 2.33 11.91 9.04
C ALA A 69 3.45 10.88 9.22
N GLY A 70 3.56 9.96 8.27
CA GLY A 70 4.54 8.87 8.25
C GLY A 70 4.11 7.61 8.98
N GLU A 71 3.01 7.63 9.73
CA GLU A 71 2.50 6.42 10.40
C GLU A 71 1.56 5.62 9.49
N LEU A 72 1.77 4.30 9.48
CA LEU A 72 0.98 3.36 8.68
C LEU A 72 -0.37 3.08 9.36
N GLY A 73 -1.45 3.28 8.63
CA GLY A 73 -2.81 2.99 9.08
C GLY A 73 -3.75 2.63 7.95
N SER A 74 -5.04 2.52 8.27
CA SER A 74 -6.09 2.32 7.28
C SER A 74 -6.39 3.62 6.54
N ILE A 75 -6.39 3.58 5.21
CA ILE A 75 -6.76 4.74 4.38
C ILE A 75 -8.28 4.84 4.37
N ALA A 76 -8.80 5.90 4.92
CA ALA A 76 -10.25 6.14 5.02
C ALA A 76 -10.63 7.46 4.34
N ILE A 77 -11.79 7.47 3.68
CA ILE A 77 -12.31 8.64 2.97
C ILE A 77 -13.48 9.20 3.76
N LYS A 78 -13.39 10.48 4.14
CA LYS A 78 -14.40 11.14 4.93
C LYS A 78 -15.73 11.31 4.17
N LEU A 79 -16.81 11.06 4.84
CA LEU A 79 -18.16 11.23 4.28
C LEU A 79 -18.61 12.69 4.32
N PRO A 80 -19.43 13.14 3.33
CA PRO A 80 -20.01 12.38 2.23
C PRO A 80 -19.05 12.16 1.07
N LEU A 81 -19.16 11.01 0.41
CA LEU A 81 -18.41 10.75 -0.82
C LEU A 81 -18.88 11.64 -1.98
N PRO A 82 -17.99 11.96 -2.95
CA PRO A 82 -18.38 12.65 -4.18
C PRO A 82 -19.46 11.88 -4.98
N PRO A 83 -20.25 12.57 -5.81
CA PRO A 83 -21.33 11.94 -6.60
C PRO A 83 -20.90 10.87 -7.61
N SER A 84 -19.61 10.81 -7.94
CA SER A 84 -19.04 9.76 -8.81
C SER A 84 -18.97 8.40 -8.13
N CYS A 85 -19.00 8.37 -6.80
CA CYS A 85 -18.85 7.14 -6.04
C CYS A 85 -20.09 6.28 -6.04
N LEU A 86 -19.89 4.98 -5.82
CA LEU A 86 -20.95 3.99 -5.68
C LEU A 86 -21.94 4.39 -4.58
N PRO A 87 -23.23 4.58 -4.90
CA PRO A 87 -24.22 4.95 -3.87
C PRO A 87 -24.64 3.77 -3.01
N THR A 88 -24.61 2.56 -3.57
CA THR A 88 -24.94 1.28 -2.90
C THR A 88 -24.64 0.10 -3.81
N ILE A 89 -24.83 -1.13 -3.31
CA ILE A 89 -24.82 -2.36 -4.09
C ILE A 89 -26.24 -2.72 -4.47
N TRP A 90 -26.51 -2.99 -5.74
CA TRP A 90 -27.84 -3.30 -6.24
C TRP A 90 -28.52 -4.44 -5.48
N GLY A 91 -29.66 -4.15 -4.86
CA GLY A 91 -30.42 -5.12 -4.08
C GLY A 91 -29.75 -5.60 -2.78
N ALA A 92 -28.67 -4.92 -2.33
CA ALA A 92 -27.89 -5.33 -1.17
C ALA A 92 -27.33 -4.11 -0.37
N ASP A 93 -28.18 -3.14 -0.07
CA ASP A 93 -27.79 -1.92 0.65
C ASP A 93 -27.09 -2.20 1.99
N GLN A 94 -27.58 -3.19 2.73
CA GLN A 94 -26.97 -3.55 4.02
C GLN A 94 -25.54 -4.09 3.85
N VAL A 95 -25.29 -4.86 2.80
CA VAL A 95 -23.92 -5.35 2.49
C VAL A 95 -22.97 -4.19 2.18
N PHE A 96 -23.46 -3.16 1.47
CA PHE A 96 -22.70 -1.94 1.23
C PHE A 96 -22.36 -1.22 2.54
N ILE A 97 -23.35 -1.00 3.40
CA ILE A 97 -23.17 -0.35 4.68
C ILE A 97 -22.19 -1.12 5.55
N ASP A 98 -22.41 -2.44 5.71
CA ASP A 98 -21.59 -3.28 6.57
C ASP A 98 -20.13 -3.33 6.12
N LYS A 99 -19.90 -3.36 4.80
CA LYS A 99 -18.57 -3.50 4.22
C LYS A 99 -17.77 -2.20 4.23
N TYR A 100 -18.41 -1.07 3.98
CA TYR A 100 -17.70 0.18 3.70
C TYR A 100 -17.90 1.30 4.71
N LEU A 101 -18.96 1.24 5.55
CA LEU A 101 -19.36 2.38 6.37
C LEU A 101 -19.43 2.11 7.88
N THR A 102 -19.12 0.89 8.33
CA THR A 102 -19.27 0.49 9.74
C THR A 102 -17.97 0.49 10.52
N THR A 103 -16.85 0.16 9.90
CA THR A 103 -15.56 0.01 10.60
C THR A 103 -15.10 1.34 11.20
N PHE A 104 -15.22 2.42 10.44
CA PHE A 104 -14.81 3.76 10.86
C PHE A 104 -16.00 4.73 10.76
N PRO A 105 -16.70 5.06 11.88
CA PRO A 105 -17.85 5.96 11.84
C PRO A 105 -17.52 7.32 11.20
N GLY A 106 -18.30 7.71 10.17
CA GLY A 106 -18.09 8.95 9.42
C GLY A 106 -17.11 8.84 8.24
N TYR A 107 -16.61 7.63 7.97
CA TYR A 107 -15.71 7.37 6.86
C TYR A 107 -16.18 6.20 5.98
N TYR A 108 -15.73 6.23 4.74
CA TYR A 108 -15.73 5.09 3.84
C TYR A 108 -14.41 4.34 3.98
N GLU A 109 -14.48 3.05 4.25
CA GLU A 109 -13.33 2.15 4.34
C GLU A 109 -12.85 1.73 2.95
N SER A 110 -11.65 2.14 2.56
CA SER A 110 -11.09 1.79 1.26
C SER A 110 -10.62 0.34 1.18
N GLY A 111 -10.31 -0.27 2.31
CA GLY A 111 -9.65 -1.58 2.39
C GLY A 111 -8.17 -1.54 2.01
N ASP A 112 -7.59 -0.34 1.90
CA ASP A 112 -6.17 -0.14 1.64
C ASP A 112 -5.49 0.44 2.90
N ALA A 113 -4.22 0.08 3.10
CA ALA A 113 -3.36 0.59 4.16
C ALA A 113 -2.25 1.45 3.56
N GLY A 114 -1.90 2.54 4.25
CA GLY A 114 -0.90 3.48 3.78
C GLY A 114 -0.59 4.56 4.81
N TYR A 115 0.12 5.57 4.36
CA TYR A 115 0.44 6.75 5.17
C TYR A 115 0.46 8.01 4.30
N CYS A 116 0.31 9.18 4.91
CA CYS A 116 0.62 10.45 4.28
C CYS A 116 1.98 10.96 4.77
N ASP A 117 2.77 11.56 3.88
CA ASP A 117 3.98 12.26 4.31
C ASP A 117 3.66 13.65 4.88
N VAL A 118 4.70 14.35 5.33
CA VAL A 118 4.57 15.70 5.91
C VAL A 118 4.05 16.77 4.92
N ASP A 119 4.14 16.50 3.63
CA ASP A 119 3.62 17.38 2.57
C ASP A 119 2.20 16.97 2.11
N GLY A 120 1.60 15.95 2.75
CA GLY A 120 0.26 15.45 2.45
C GLY A 120 0.17 14.49 1.26
N TYR A 121 1.30 13.98 0.78
CA TYR A 121 1.31 12.98 -0.28
C TYR A 121 0.97 11.60 0.29
N LEU A 122 0.01 10.92 -0.36
CA LEU A 122 -0.42 9.58 0.03
C LEU A 122 0.54 8.51 -0.51
N TYR A 123 0.85 7.53 0.31
CA TYR A 123 1.57 6.31 -0.09
C TYR A 123 0.73 5.09 0.28
N ILE A 124 0.33 4.32 -0.73
CA ILE A 124 -0.44 3.09 -0.55
C ILE A 124 0.54 1.93 -0.45
N MET A 125 0.49 1.21 0.66
CA MET A 125 1.50 0.21 1.00
C MET A 125 1.00 -1.21 0.82
N ALA A 126 -0.27 -1.50 1.13
CA ALA A 126 -0.87 -2.82 1.03
C ALA A 126 -2.40 -2.73 1.11
N ARG A 127 -3.07 -3.86 0.91
CA ARG A 127 -4.45 -4.05 1.39
C ARG A 127 -4.43 -4.15 2.91
N THR A 128 -5.52 -3.77 3.58
CA THR A 128 -5.62 -3.89 5.05
C THR A 128 -5.59 -5.35 5.51
N ASP A 129 -6.10 -6.26 4.68
CA ASP A 129 -6.05 -7.71 4.87
C ASP A 129 -4.66 -8.32 4.62
N ASP A 130 -3.76 -7.61 3.92
CA ASP A 130 -2.38 -8.01 3.65
C ASP A 130 -1.37 -7.40 4.64
N VAL A 131 -1.82 -6.60 5.61
CA VAL A 131 -0.96 -6.07 6.67
C VAL A 131 -0.70 -7.16 7.72
N ILE A 132 0.57 -7.44 7.99
CA ILE A 132 1.01 -8.43 8.98
C ILE A 132 1.27 -7.74 10.31
N ASN A 133 0.62 -8.20 11.38
CA ASN A 133 0.81 -7.66 12.73
C ASN A 133 1.77 -8.54 13.53
N VAL A 134 3.02 -8.09 13.66
CA VAL A 134 4.07 -8.80 14.39
C VAL A 134 4.35 -8.09 15.72
N ALA A 135 3.91 -8.67 16.82
CA ALA A 135 4.12 -8.12 18.17
C ALA A 135 3.73 -6.62 18.29
N GLY A 136 2.64 -6.20 17.65
CA GLY A 136 2.15 -4.82 17.63
C GLY A 136 2.75 -3.94 16.53
N HIS A 137 3.69 -4.44 15.74
CA HIS A 137 4.22 -3.73 14.57
C HIS A 137 3.44 -4.12 13.31
N ARG A 138 3.00 -3.11 12.56
CA ARG A 138 2.31 -3.30 11.28
C ARG A 138 3.32 -3.34 10.15
N LEU A 139 3.42 -4.47 9.46
CA LEU A 139 4.32 -4.69 8.33
C LEU A 139 3.51 -4.82 7.05
N SER A 140 3.89 -4.08 6.03
CA SER A 140 3.31 -4.22 4.69
C SER A 140 3.94 -5.40 3.95
N THR A 141 3.12 -6.32 3.44
CA THR A 141 3.58 -7.40 2.55
C THR A 141 4.28 -6.83 1.34
N GLY A 142 3.72 -5.79 0.71
CA GLY A 142 4.31 -5.13 -0.45
C GLY A 142 5.70 -4.52 -0.18
N GLN A 143 5.93 -3.95 1.00
CA GLN A 143 7.27 -3.49 1.39
C GLN A 143 8.28 -4.63 1.51
N LEU A 144 7.86 -5.73 2.11
CA LEU A 144 8.70 -6.93 2.24
C LEU A 144 9.02 -7.52 0.86
N GLU A 145 8.03 -7.59 -0.02
CA GLU A 145 8.17 -8.07 -1.40
C GLU A 145 9.09 -7.19 -2.23
N GLU A 146 8.97 -5.84 -2.10
CA GLU A 146 9.86 -4.88 -2.77
C GLU A 146 11.33 -5.09 -2.37
N VAL A 147 11.58 -5.31 -1.08
CA VAL A 147 12.93 -5.60 -0.58
C VAL A 147 13.45 -6.93 -1.09
N LEU A 148 12.63 -7.97 -1.13
CA LEU A 148 13.00 -9.29 -1.64
C LEU A 148 13.25 -9.28 -3.15
N ALA A 149 12.50 -8.50 -3.92
CA ALA A 149 12.65 -8.37 -5.36
C ALA A 149 13.98 -7.72 -5.79
N ASP A 150 14.62 -6.97 -4.89
CA ASP A 150 15.96 -6.39 -5.15
C ASP A 150 17.09 -7.43 -5.09
N HIS A 151 16.80 -8.66 -4.65
CA HIS A 151 17.80 -9.72 -4.59
C HIS A 151 18.07 -10.29 -6.00
N PRO A 152 19.35 -10.37 -6.45
CA PRO A 152 19.68 -10.71 -7.85
C PRO A 152 19.28 -12.11 -8.30
N ASP A 153 19.06 -13.04 -7.38
CA ASP A 153 18.67 -14.42 -7.68
C ASP A 153 17.16 -14.66 -7.57
N ILE A 154 16.37 -13.70 -7.06
CA ILE A 154 14.92 -13.84 -6.89
C ILE A 154 14.20 -13.29 -8.11
N ALA A 155 13.45 -14.15 -8.81
CA ALA A 155 12.65 -13.80 -9.98
C ALA A 155 11.26 -13.29 -9.58
N GLU A 156 10.65 -13.93 -8.60
CA GLU A 156 9.32 -13.60 -8.07
C GLU A 156 9.29 -13.89 -6.56
N CYS A 157 8.51 -13.13 -5.83
CA CYS A 157 8.27 -13.36 -4.41
C CYS A 157 6.84 -13.00 -4.02
N ALA A 158 6.39 -13.60 -2.91
CA ALA A 158 5.16 -13.23 -2.21
C ALA A 158 5.40 -13.35 -0.71
N VAL A 159 4.80 -12.46 0.08
CA VAL A 159 4.88 -12.51 1.54
C VAL A 159 3.48 -12.64 2.13
N ILE A 160 3.32 -13.56 3.06
CA ILE A 160 2.06 -13.80 3.77
C ILE A 160 2.26 -13.72 5.28
N GLY A 161 1.22 -13.32 6.00
CA GLY A 161 1.17 -13.42 7.46
C GLY A 161 0.72 -14.81 7.90
N VAL A 162 1.52 -15.47 8.73
CA VAL A 162 1.16 -16.76 9.33
C VAL A 162 0.94 -16.57 10.82
N ALA A 163 -0.14 -17.14 11.35
CA ALA A 163 -0.48 -17.03 12.77
C ALA A 163 0.64 -17.59 13.68
N ASP A 164 1.01 -16.82 14.70
CA ASP A 164 1.99 -17.16 15.73
C ASP A 164 1.41 -16.91 17.12
N GLN A 165 1.60 -17.86 18.06
CA GLN A 165 1.00 -17.78 19.41
C GLN A 165 1.59 -16.66 20.27
N LEU A 166 2.82 -16.26 20.03
CA LEU A 166 3.53 -15.27 20.85
C LEU A 166 3.50 -13.87 20.22
N LYS A 167 3.69 -13.79 18.91
CA LYS A 167 3.81 -12.51 18.19
C LYS A 167 2.53 -12.10 17.45
N GLY A 168 1.47 -12.93 17.49
CA GLY A 168 0.24 -12.74 16.72
C GLY A 168 0.38 -13.27 15.29
N GLN A 169 1.29 -12.70 14.52
CA GLN A 169 1.64 -13.16 13.17
C GLN A 169 3.16 -13.13 12.97
N LEU A 170 3.61 -13.92 11.99
CA LEU A 170 4.98 -13.88 11.45
C LEU A 170 4.92 -13.73 9.92
N PRO A 171 5.80 -12.93 9.31
CA PRO A 171 5.93 -12.89 7.87
C PRO A 171 6.61 -14.17 7.36
N VAL A 172 6.06 -14.77 6.32
CA VAL A 172 6.64 -15.90 5.60
C VAL A 172 6.79 -15.51 4.14
N GLY A 173 8.04 -15.44 3.68
CA GLY A 173 8.38 -15.17 2.29
C GLY A 173 8.39 -16.45 1.46
N LEU A 174 7.70 -16.43 0.34
CA LEU A 174 7.78 -17.43 -0.73
C LEU A 174 8.57 -16.82 -1.87
N ILE A 175 9.62 -17.51 -2.33
CA ILE A 175 10.50 -16.99 -3.40
C ILE A 175 10.62 -18.00 -4.54
N CYS A 176 10.62 -17.48 -5.77
CA CYS A 176 11.00 -18.20 -6.97
C CYS A 176 12.35 -17.68 -7.45
N LEU A 177 13.27 -18.58 -7.71
CA LEU A 177 14.62 -18.21 -8.18
C LEU A 177 14.65 -18.11 -9.70
N TYR A 178 15.52 -17.26 -10.23
CA TYR A 178 15.80 -17.27 -11.66
C TYR A 178 16.35 -18.64 -12.09
N PRO A 179 15.93 -19.19 -13.25
CA PRO A 179 16.44 -20.47 -13.76
C PRO A 179 17.96 -20.48 -13.98
N SER A 180 18.56 -19.32 -14.13
CA SER A 180 20.02 -19.13 -14.29
C SER A 180 20.79 -19.18 -12.97
N SER A 181 20.12 -19.06 -11.83
CA SER A 181 20.77 -19.13 -10.52
C SER A 181 21.27 -20.55 -10.26
N GLN A 182 22.55 -20.68 -9.94
CA GLN A 182 23.20 -21.95 -9.59
C GLN A 182 23.60 -22.02 -8.12
N ARG A 183 23.16 -21.03 -7.33
CA ARG A 183 23.48 -20.90 -5.91
C ARG A 183 22.61 -21.82 -5.08
N ALA A 184 23.11 -22.22 -3.92
CA ALA A 184 22.34 -23.01 -2.98
C ALA A 184 21.17 -22.18 -2.42
N GLY A 185 19.95 -22.73 -2.43
CA GLY A 185 18.75 -22.02 -1.96
C GLY A 185 18.86 -21.55 -0.50
N GLN A 186 19.59 -22.28 0.36
CA GLN A 186 19.80 -21.88 1.75
C GLN A 186 20.62 -20.60 1.90
N ASP A 187 21.61 -20.39 1.03
CA ASP A 187 22.43 -19.16 1.04
C ASP A 187 21.59 -17.96 0.61
N ILE A 188 20.77 -18.14 -0.44
CA ILE A 188 19.85 -17.11 -0.93
C ILE A 188 18.81 -16.75 0.14
N ILE A 189 18.25 -17.73 0.84
CA ILE A 189 17.32 -17.49 1.95
C ILE A 189 17.98 -16.69 3.08
N ALA A 190 19.23 -17.03 3.44
CA ALA A 190 19.95 -16.32 4.49
C ALA A 190 20.20 -14.85 4.08
N GLU A 191 20.62 -14.61 2.84
CA GLU A 191 20.83 -13.26 2.30
C GLU A 191 19.52 -12.46 2.24
N ALA A 192 18.41 -13.09 1.80
CA ALA A 192 17.11 -12.47 1.74
C ALA A 192 16.60 -12.04 3.14
N ILE A 193 16.82 -12.89 4.16
CA ILE A 193 16.50 -12.56 5.56
C ILE A 193 17.34 -11.37 6.04
N GLU A 194 18.65 -11.36 5.80
CA GLU A 194 19.49 -10.23 6.20
C GLU A 194 19.11 -8.94 5.44
N LEU A 195 18.76 -9.03 4.16
CA LEU A 195 18.29 -7.88 3.38
C LEU A 195 17.02 -7.26 3.99
N VAL A 196 16.05 -8.09 4.41
CA VAL A 196 14.84 -7.64 5.10
C VAL A 196 15.18 -7.02 6.47
N ARG A 197 16.09 -7.63 7.24
CA ARG A 197 16.53 -7.09 8.53
C ARG A 197 17.21 -5.74 8.41
N ASP A 198 18.02 -5.55 7.40
CA ASP A 198 18.75 -4.29 7.21
C ASP A 198 17.85 -3.16 6.74
N ARG A 199 16.87 -3.44 5.88
CA ARG A 199 16.03 -2.41 5.27
C ARG A 199 14.74 -2.12 6.03
N ILE A 200 14.15 -3.13 6.66
CA ILE A 200 12.86 -2.99 7.37
C ILE A 200 13.05 -3.10 8.88
N GLY A 201 13.96 -3.96 9.31
CA GLY A 201 14.26 -4.14 10.71
C GLY A 201 14.03 -5.58 11.21
N ARG A 202 14.59 -5.88 12.40
CA ARG A 202 14.58 -7.23 13.00
C ARG A 202 13.19 -7.77 13.34
N VAL A 203 12.19 -6.92 13.38
CA VAL A 203 10.80 -7.34 13.64
C VAL A 203 10.20 -8.08 12.44
N ALA A 204 10.76 -7.85 11.26
CA ALA A 204 10.26 -8.38 9.98
C ALA A 204 10.92 -9.70 9.55
N ALA A 205 11.94 -10.19 10.31
CA ALA A 205 12.68 -11.41 9.94
C ALA A 205 13.31 -12.13 11.13
#